data_5158dff7502c3f358fc6b957642bb5d4
#
_entry.id   5158dff7502c3f358fc6b957642bb5d4
#
_cell.length_a   1.000
_cell.length_b   1.000
_cell.length_c   1.000
_cell.angle_alpha   90.00
_cell.angle_beta   90.00
_cell.angle_gamma   90.00
#
_symmetry.space_group_name_H-M   'P 1'
#
loop_
_entity.id
_entity.type
_entity.pdbx_description
1 polymer ?
#
loop_
_entity_poly.entity_id
_entity_poly.type
_entity_poly.pdbx_seq_one_letter_code
_entity_poly.pdbx_strand_id
1 'polypeptide(L)'
;SGSMPLSAVLGRGDLIELDPTLTSTHGGHPMSCAAALGNLESFIEYKLVERAEKLGNILYTLLEEWKNEFPERIPLILGNGMVWAVFIYNPDTKELDADFTDRLVEKAMQKGIYSIRTGCGTIKLGPPLTISEDALKEAIGVYIECMHEMIDVVY
;
A
#
# COMPACT_ATOMS: atom_id res chain seq x y z
N SER A 1 -0.51 -3.90 -14.27
CA SER A 1 -1.31 -2.78 -14.73
C SER A 1 -2.35 -2.38 -13.68
N GLY A 2 -2.67 -1.11 -13.57
CA GLY A 2 -3.62 -0.60 -12.56
C GLY A 2 -5.11 -0.78 -12.94
N SER A 3 -5.43 -1.19 -14.16
CA SER A 3 -6.80 -1.25 -14.67
C SER A 3 -7.13 -2.60 -15.30
N MET A 4 -6.51 -2.94 -16.42
CA MET A 4 -6.72 -4.20 -17.13
C MET A 4 -5.50 -5.11 -16.96
N PRO A 5 -5.69 -6.45 -16.80
CA PRO A 5 -4.57 -7.37 -16.65
C PRO A 5 -3.64 -7.32 -17.87
N LEU A 6 -2.40 -6.92 -17.64
CA LEU A 6 -1.32 -6.93 -18.62
C LEU A 6 0.03 -6.97 -17.89
N SER A 7 0.94 -7.76 -18.42
CA SER A 7 2.35 -7.75 -18.05
C SER A 7 3.21 -7.78 -19.30
N ALA A 8 4.44 -7.26 -19.18
CA ALA A 8 5.39 -7.28 -20.28
C ALA A 8 6.76 -7.67 -19.75
N VAL A 9 7.51 -8.44 -20.54
CA VAL A 9 8.92 -8.75 -20.31
C VAL A 9 9.71 -8.02 -21.38
N LEU A 10 10.67 -7.22 -20.94
CA LEU A 10 11.57 -6.49 -21.81
C LEU A 10 12.99 -7.08 -21.65
N GLY A 11 13.66 -7.31 -22.74
CA GLY A 11 15.01 -7.86 -22.73
C GLY A 11 15.64 -7.85 -24.11
N ARG A 12 16.86 -8.41 -24.20
CA ARG A 12 17.52 -8.62 -25.49
C ARG A 12 16.74 -9.64 -26.30
N GLY A 13 16.56 -9.41 -27.60
CA GLY A 13 15.79 -10.27 -28.51
C GLY A 13 16.32 -11.70 -28.53
N ASP A 14 17.65 -11.87 -28.56
CA ASP A 14 18.31 -13.19 -28.54
C ASP A 14 18.03 -14.01 -27.27
N LEU A 15 17.64 -13.39 -26.17
CA LEU A 15 17.24 -14.08 -24.93
C LEU A 15 15.72 -14.34 -24.87
N ILE A 16 14.90 -13.40 -25.34
CA ILE A 16 13.44 -13.53 -25.31
C ILE A 16 12.95 -14.56 -26.32
N GLU A 17 13.63 -14.69 -27.47
CA GLU A 17 13.28 -15.62 -28.54
C GLU A 17 13.73 -17.07 -28.29
N LEU A 18 14.42 -17.35 -27.17
CA LEU A 18 14.89 -18.70 -26.83
C LEU A 18 13.75 -19.71 -26.63
N ASP A 19 12.58 -19.24 -26.19
CA ASP A 19 11.43 -20.09 -25.97
C ASP A 19 10.17 -19.57 -26.69
N PRO A 20 9.89 -20.05 -27.91
CA PRO A 20 8.73 -19.65 -28.67
C PRO A 20 7.39 -20.16 -28.07
N THR A 21 7.45 -20.98 -27.02
CA THR A 21 6.25 -21.49 -26.33
C THR A 21 5.73 -20.54 -25.25
N LEU A 22 6.46 -19.49 -24.92
CA LEU A 22 6.02 -18.43 -24.00
C LEU A 22 4.92 -17.59 -24.62
N THR A 23 3.72 -18.16 -24.68
CA THR A 23 2.52 -17.52 -25.22
C THR A 23 1.39 -17.49 -24.20
N SER A 24 0.47 -16.56 -24.38
CA SER A 24 -0.77 -16.45 -23.59
C SER A 24 -1.94 -16.27 -24.53
N THR A 25 -3.06 -16.98 -24.29
CA THR A 25 -4.28 -16.89 -25.10
C THR A 25 -4.77 -15.44 -25.24
N HIS A 26 -4.61 -14.62 -24.21
CA HIS A 26 -5.01 -13.22 -24.17
C HIS A 26 -3.81 -12.27 -24.22
N GLY A 27 -2.63 -12.74 -24.58
CA GLY A 27 -1.43 -11.92 -24.77
C GLY A 27 -1.67 -10.83 -25.82
N GLY A 28 -1.32 -9.59 -25.48
CA GLY A 28 -1.52 -8.46 -26.41
C GLY A 28 -2.98 -8.10 -26.70
N HIS A 29 -3.92 -8.44 -25.81
CA HIS A 29 -5.34 -8.10 -26.00
C HIS A 29 -5.51 -6.58 -26.20
N PRO A 30 -6.18 -6.11 -27.28
CA PRO A 30 -6.22 -4.69 -27.64
C PRO A 30 -6.73 -3.77 -26.53
N MET A 31 -7.76 -4.18 -25.79
CA MET A 31 -8.30 -3.40 -24.66
C MET A 31 -7.27 -3.25 -23.52
N SER A 32 -6.56 -4.33 -23.22
CA SER A 32 -5.50 -4.28 -22.18
C SER A 32 -4.32 -3.42 -22.63
N CYS A 33 -3.94 -3.50 -23.90
CA CYS A 33 -2.88 -2.66 -24.45
C CYS A 33 -3.28 -1.18 -24.46
N ALA A 34 -4.51 -0.84 -24.85
CA ALA A 34 -5.00 0.54 -24.82
C ALA A 34 -5.04 1.10 -23.39
N ALA A 35 -5.51 0.31 -22.42
CA ALA A 35 -5.52 0.70 -21.00
C ALA A 35 -4.10 0.88 -20.46
N ALA A 36 -3.16 0.02 -20.82
CA ALA A 36 -1.76 0.13 -20.43
C ALA A 36 -1.09 1.38 -21.04
N LEU A 37 -1.39 1.71 -22.29
CA LEU A 37 -0.87 2.91 -22.95
C LEU A 37 -1.34 4.17 -22.22
N GLY A 38 -2.66 4.30 -21.95
CA GLY A 38 -3.19 5.44 -21.18
C GLY A 38 -2.60 5.54 -19.78
N ASN A 39 -2.31 4.39 -19.13
CA ASN A 39 -1.61 4.39 -17.86
C ASN A 39 -0.16 4.92 -17.97
N LEU A 40 0.60 4.49 -18.99
CA LEU A 40 1.95 4.99 -19.23
C LEU A 40 1.98 6.49 -19.58
N GLU A 41 1.03 6.97 -20.37
CA GLU A 41 0.86 8.39 -20.66
C GLU A 41 0.61 9.19 -19.38
N SER A 42 -0.24 8.69 -18.48
CA SER A 42 -0.49 9.30 -17.17
C SER A 42 0.75 9.33 -16.28
N PHE A 43 1.58 8.29 -16.31
CA PHE A 43 2.86 8.28 -15.59
C PHE A 43 3.79 9.40 -16.01
N ILE A 44 3.84 9.69 -17.32
CA ILE A 44 4.68 10.75 -17.88
C ILE A 44 4.05 12.13 -17.60
N GLU A 45 2.75 12.29 -17.88
CA GLU A 45 2.04 13.57 -17.77
C GLU A 45 2.03 14.09 -16.32
N TYR A 46 1.71 13.23 -15.36
CA TYR A 46 1.62 13.61 -13.95
C TYR A 46 2.92 13.40 -13.17
N LYS A 47 4.01 13.01 -13.84
CA LYS A 47 5.32 12.75 -13.23
C LYS A 47 5.18 11.84 -12.00
N LEU A 48 4.48 10.71 -12.17
CA LEU A 48 4.07 9.87 -11.04
C LEU A 48 5.26 9.24 -10.30
N VAL A 49 6.41 9.08 -10.93
CA VAL A 49 7.63 8.56 -10.27
C VAL A 49 8.15 9.57 -9.24
N GLU A 50 8.36 10.82 -9.65
CA GLU A 50 8.82 11.90 -8.79
C GLU A 50 7.78 12.23 -7.71
N ARG A 51 6.51 12.16 -8.08
CA ARG A 51 5.40 12.33 -7.13
C ARG A 51 5.40 11.22 -6.07
N ALA A 52 5.63 9.97 -6.46
CA ALA A 52 5.71 8.83 -5.55
C ALA A 52 6.88 8.96 -4.57
N GLU A 53 8.02 9.48 -5.01
CA GLU A 53 9.15 9.77 -4.15
C GLU A 53 8.79 10.84 -3.10
N LYS A 54 8.20 11.96 -3.54
CA LYS A 54 7.77 13.04 -2.64
C LYS A 54 6.76 12.55 -1.61
N LEU A 55 5.67 11.92 -2.07
CA LEU A 55 4.60 11.42 -1.20
C LEU A 55 5.09 10.27 -0.31
N GLY A 56 6.00 9.44 -0.80
CA GLY A 56 6.63 8.37 -0.02
C GLY A 56 7.41 8.89 1.17
N ASN A 57 8.15 9.99 1.01
CA ASN A 57 8.86 10.64 2.11
C ASN A 57 7.88 11.20 3.17
N ILE A 58 6.77 11.80 2.72
CA ILE A 58 5.71 12.26 3.62
C ILE A 58 5.08 11.09 4.36
N LEU A 59 4.72 10.02 3.63
CA LEU A 59 4.13 8.82 4.21
C LEU A 59 5.07 8.18 5.24
N TYR A 60 6.36 8.08 4.94
CA TYR A 60 7.35 7.57 5.89
C TYR A 60 7.36 8.39 7.19
N THR A 61 7.38 9.72 7.10
CA THR A 61 7.35 10.59 8.28
C THR A 61 6.09 10.33 9.12
N LEU A 62 4.92 10.28 8.50
CA LEU A 62 3.66 10.02 9.19
C LEU A 62 3.63 8.63 9.85
N LEU A 63 4.22 7.64 9.20
CA LEU A 63 4.30 6.28 9.75
C LEU A 63 5.29 6.18 10.93
N GLU A 64 6.40 6.91 10.88
CA GLU A 64 7.31 7.01 12.03
C GLU A 64 6.66 7.76 13.21
N GLU A 65 5.88 8.82 12.95
CA GLU A 65 5.07 9.49 13.98
C GLU A 65 4.08 8.52 14.62
N TRP A 66 3.31 7.78 13.82
CA TRP A 66 2.37 6.78 14.30
C TRP A 66 3.06 5.69 15.12
N LYS A 67 4.18 5.16 14.64
CA LYS A 67 5.00 4.17 15.36
C LYS A 67 5.52 4.71 16.70
N ASN A 68 6.00 5.96 16.72
CA ASN A 68 6.54 6.58 17.92
C ASN A 68 5.46 6.87 18.97
N GLU A 69 4.23 7.10 18.56
CA GLU A 69 3.09 7.29 19.45
C GLU A 69 2.62 5.97 20.10
N PHE A 70 2.77 4.83 19.40
CA PHE A 70 2.39 3.50 19.90
C PHE A 70 3.53 2.48 19.78
N PRO A 71 4.70 2.72 20.40
CA PRO A 71 5.92 1.93 20.14
C PRO A 71 5.80 0.46 20.55
N GLU A 72 4.97 0.14 21.55
CA GLU A 72 4.76 -1.24 21.97
C GLU A 72 3.83 -2.01 21.04
N ARG A 73 2.92 -1.30 20.34
CA ARG A 73 1.99 -1.90 19.38
C ARG A 73 2.54 -1.89 17.95
N ILE A 74 3.36 -0.91 17.61
CA ILE A 74 3.95 -0.76 16.26
C ILE A 74 5.48 -0.70 16.37
N PRO A 75 6.15 -1.81 16.75
CA PRO A 75 7.60 -1.82 16.84
C PRO A 75 8.28 -1.80 15.46
N LEU A 76 7.56 -2.17 14.39
CA LEU A 76 8.13 -2.36 13.07
C LEU A 76 7.21 -1.80 11.99
N ILE A 77 7.80 -1.02 11.09
CA ILE A 77 7.26 -0.67 9.78
C ILE A 77 8.26 -1.10 8.70
N LEU A 78 7.79 -1.62 7.58
CA LEU A 78 8.64 -2.01 6.46
C LEU A 78 8.04 -1.51 5.15
N GLY A 79 8.85 -0.92 4.30
CA GLY A 79 8.41 -0.45 3.00
C GLY A 79 9.35 0.53 2.35
N ASN A 80 8.92 1.05 1.22
CA ASN A 80 9.61 2.11 0.49
C ASN A 80 8.62 2.86 -0.41
N GLY A 81 8.84 4.16 -0.61
CA GLY A 81 7.98 5.01 -1.42
C GLY A 81 6.52 4.96 -0.95
N MET A 82 5.62 4.54 -1.84
CA MET A 82 4.18 4.50 -1.56
C MET A 82 3.66 3.10 -1.14
N VAL A 83 4.54 2.16 -0.81
CA VAL A 83 4.13 0.80 -0.38
C VAL A 83 4.76 0.46 0.96
N TRP A 84 3.93 0.30 1.98
CA TRP A 84 4.36 0.03 3.35
C TRP A 84 3.55 -1.09 3.99
N ALA A 85 4.19 -1.74 4.97
CA ALA A 85 3.56 -2.66 5.90
C ALA A 85 3.77 -2.15 7.32
N VAL A 86 2.68 -2.03 8.07
CA VAL A 86 2.66 -1.67 9.49
C VAL A 86 2.36 -2.93 10.29
N PHE A 87 3.26 -3.32 11.15
CA PHE A 87 3.16 -4.55 11.94
C PHE A 87 2.58 -4.22 13.31
N ILE A 88 1.43 -4.81 13.62
CA ILE A 88 0.70 -4.59 14.87
C ILE A 88 0.97 -5.75 15.83
N TYR A 89 1.50 -5.44 16.99
CA TYR A 89 1.86 -6.40 18.02
C TYR A 89 0.96 -6.29 19.25
N ASN A 90 0.75 -7.40 19.90
CA ASN A 90 0.19 -7.42 21.24
C ASN A 90 1.29 -7.02 22.25
N PRO A 91 1.07 -5.98 23.10
CA PRO A 91 2.08 -5.50 24.02
C PRO A 91 2.52 -6.51 25.08
N ASP A 92 1.62 -7.43 25.45
CA ASP A 92 1.87 -8.42 26.52
C ASP A 92 2.61 -9.66 25.98
N THR A 93 2.10 -10.23 24.86
CA THR A 93 2.67 -11.46 24.28
C THR A 93 3.87 -11.21 23.39
N LYS A 94 4.05 -9.97 22.92
CA LYS A 94 5.06 -9.57 21.91
C LYS A 94 4.95 -10.34 20.60
N GLU A 95 3.75 -10.83 20.28
CA GLU A 95 3.43 -11.49 19.02
C GLU A 95 2.52 -10.60 18.17
N LEU A 96 2.43 -10.90 16.87
CA LEU A 96 1.52 -10.21 15.96
C LEU A 96 0.06 -10.36 16.41
N ASP A 97 -0.67 -9.24 16.47
CA ASP A 97 -2.04 -9.16 16.99
C ASP A 97 -3.04 -9.05 15.82
N ALA A 98 -3.41 -10.20 15.28
CA ALA A 98 -4.34 -10.26 14.16
C ALA A 98 -5.73 -9.71 14.54
N ASP A 99 -6.24 -10.07 15.73
CA ASP A 99 -7.58 -9.66 16.18
C ASP A 99 -7.66 -8.14 16.41
N PHE A 100 -6.64 -7.55 16.99
CA PHE A 100 -6.58 -6.10 17.14
C PHE A 100 -6.47 -5.41 15.77
N THR A 101 -5.64 -5.94 14.88
CA THR A 101 -5.46 -5.41 13.52
C THR A 101 -6.77 -5.43 12.73
N ASP A 102 -7.54 -6.51 12.83
CA ASP A 102 -8.83 -6.66 12.18
C ASP A 102 -9.82 -5.58 12.65
N ARG A 103 -9.94 -5.40 13.96
CA ARG A 103 -10.80 -4.36 14.55
C ARG A 103 -10.34 -2.94 14.19
N LEU A 104 -9.03 -2.71 14.16
CA LEU A 104 -8.46 -1.41 13.78
C LEU A 104 -8.79 -1.06 12.32
N VAL A 105 -8.60 -2.01 11.41
CA VAL A 105 -8.93 -1.81 9.98
C VAL A 105 -10.43 -1.63 9.79
N GLU A 106 -11.28 -2.41 10.47
CA GLU A 106 -12.72 -2.24 10.42
C GLU A 106 -13.16 -0.86 10.91
N LYS A 107 -12.61 -0.41 12.04
CA LYS A 107 -12.90 0.91 12.61
C LYS A 107 -12.44 2.05 11.68
N ALA A 108 -11.27 1.95 11.09
CA ALA A 108 -10.78 2.89 10.09
C ALA A 108 -11.66 2.90 8.83
N MET A 109 -12.18 1.74 8.41
CA MET A 109 -13.10 1.63 7.29
C MET A 109 -14.43 2.33 7.57
N GLN A 110 -14.96 2.25 8.79
CA GLN A 110 -16.16 2.99 9.22
C GLN A 110 -15.95 4.52 9.17
N LYS A 111 -14.69 4.97 9.31
CA LYS A 111 -14.28 6.39 9.15
C LYS A 111 -13.84 6.74 7.73
N GLY A 112 -14.03 5.84 6.75
CA GLY A 112 -13.79 6.08 5.32
C GLY A 112 -12.42 5.67 4.81
N ILE A 113 -11.57 5.01 5.61
CA ILE A 113 -10.23 4.57 5.20
C ILE A 113 -10.26 3.08 4.88
N TYR A 114 -10.20 2.76 3.58
CA TYR A 114 -10.07 1.38 3.13
C TYR A 114 -8.60 0.97 3.02
N SER A 115 -8.22 -0.10 3.71
CA SER A 115 -6.89 -0.70 3.61
C SER A 115 -6.95 -2.23 3.62
N ILE A 116 -5.84 -2.84 3.26
CA ILE A 116 -5.73 -4.29 3.21
C ILE A 116 -4.99 -4.77 4.46
N ARG A 117 -5.64 -5.63 5.25
CA ARG A 117 -4.97 -6.42 6.26
C ARG A 117 -4.38 -7.70 5.65
N THR A 118 -3.24 -8.10 6.12
CA THR A 118 -2.72 -9.44 5.89
C THR A 118 -3.12 -10.30 7.09
N GLY A 119 -3.51 -11.54 6.89
CA GLY A 119 -4.10 -12.39 7.95
C GLY A 119 -3.22 -12.70 9.18
N CYS A 120 -2.08 -12.00 9.34
CA CYS A 120 -1.12 -12.21 10.40
C CYS A 120 -0.82 -10.96 11.24
N GLY A 121 -1.74 -9.99 11.32
CA GLY A 121 -1.53 -8.78 12.17
C GLY A 121 -0.74 -7.68 11.49
N THR A 122 -0.84 -7.55 10.18
CA THR A 122 -0.14 -6.50 9.41
C THR A 122 -1.12 -5.73 8.54
N ILE A 123 -0.98 -4.41 8.51
CA ILE A 123 -1.72 -3.53 7.60
C ILE A 123 -0.82 -3.20 6.42
N LYS A 124 -1.29 -3.51 5.20
CA LYS A 124 -0.62 -3.10 3.96
C LYS A 124 -1.19 -1.77 3.50
N LEU A 125 -0.33 -0.79 3.38
CA LEU A 125 -0.63 0.53 2.84
C LEU A 125 -0.07 0.64 1.42
N GLY A 126 -0.93 1.05 0.48
CA GLY A 126 -0.57 1.25 -0.91
C GLY A 126 -1.54 2.26 -1.53
N PRO A 127 -1.49 3.53 -1.08
CA PRO A 127 -2.39 4.55 -1.60
C PRO A 127 -2.12 4.83 -3.08
N PRO A 128 -3.12 5.33 -3.84
CA PRO A 128 -2.91 5.72 -5.22
C PRO A 128 -1.79 6.75 -5.37
N LEU A 129 -0.97 6.65 -6.43
CA LEU A 129 0.10 7.61 -6.70
C LEU A 129 -0.43 9.04 -6.94
N THR A 130 -1.72 9.17 -7.22
CA THR A 130 -2.42 10.44 -7.44
C THR A 130 -3.07 11.02 -6.18
N ILE A 131 -2.96 10.35 -5.02
CA ILE A 131 -3.52 10.84 -3.75
C ILE A 131 -2.99 12.24 -3.41
N SER A 132 -3.82 13.09 -2.81
CA SER A 132 -3.36 14.38 -2.29
C SER A 132 -2.56 14.22 -0.99
N GLU A 133 -1.68 15.17 -0.69
CA GLU A 133 -0.94 15.18 0.58
C GLU A 133 -1.90 15.25 1.79
N ASP A 134 -2.97 16.04 1.67
CA ASP A 134 -3.94 16.20 2.75
C ASP A 134 -4.72 14.91 3.01
N ALA A 135 -5.18 14.22 1.95
CA ALA A 135 -5.85 12.94 2.09
C ALA A 135 -4.93 11.85 2.68
N LEU A 136 -3.63 11.90 2.36
CA LEU A 136 -2.63 11.00 2.93
C LEU A 136 -2.45 11.25 4.44
N LYS A 137 -2.35 12.51 4.84
CA LYS A 137 -2.26 12.91 6.25
C LYS A 137 -3.53 12.55 7.03
N GLU A 138 -4.70 12.84 6.44
CA GLU A 138 -5.99 12.49 7.01
C GLU A 138 -6.10 10.98 7.25
N ALA A 139 -5.70 10.16 6.27
CA ALA A 139 -5.77 8.71 6.37
C ALA A 139 -4.94 8.15 7.54
N ILE A 140 -3.71 8.63 7.73
CA ILE A 140 -2.88 8.19 8.86
C ILE A 140 -3.41 8.77 10.18
N GLY A 141 -3.90 10.02 10.19
CA GLY A 141 -4.56 10.61 11.36
C GLY A 141 -5.77 9.80 11.84
N VAL A 142 -6.58 9.27 10.92
CA VAL A 142 -7.70 8.39 11.26
C VAL A 142 -7.22 7.08 11.92
N TYR A 143 -6.11 6.51 11.49
CA TYR A 143 -5.55 5.32 12.16
C TYR A 143 -5.08 5.62 13.58
N ILE A 144 -4.40 6.74 13.78
CA ILE A 144 -3.96 7.20 15.11
C ILE A 144 -5.18 7.39 16.03
N GLU A 145 -6.19 8.11 15.55
CA GLU A 145 -7.45 8.32 16.29
C GLU A 145 -8.14 6.99 16.65
N CYS A 146 -8.24 6.06 15.70
CA CYS A 146 -8.81 4.73 15.94
C CYS A 146 -8.04 3.95 17.01
N MET A 147 -6.71 4.04 17.02
CA MET A 147 -5.89 3.37 18.04
C MET A 147 -6.12 3.97 19.42
N HIS A 148 -6.18 5.30 19.57
CA HIS A 148 -6.54 5.93 20.84
C HIS A 148 -7.90 5.45 21.35
N GLU A 149 -8.93 5.51 20.49
CA GLU A 149 -10.26 5.05 20.86
C GLU A 149 -10.33 3.57 21.25
N MET A 150 -9.42 2.71 20.74
CA MET A 150 -9.39 1.29 21.05
C MET A 150 -8.56 0.96 22.29
N ILE A 151 -7.55 1.77 22.60
CA ILE A 151 -6.66 1.56 23.74
C ILE A 151 -7.21 2.25 25.00
N ASP A 152 -7.82 3.45 24.85
CA ASP A 152 -8.34 4.23 25.97
C ASP A 152 -9.65 3.68 26.55
N VAL A 153 -10.32 2.72 25.87
CA VAL A 153 -11.45 1.97 26.42
C VAL A 153 -10.89 0.90 27.37
N VAL A 154 -10.35 1.34 28.50
CA VAL A 154 -10.16 0.44 29.66
C VAL A 154 -11.51 0.28 30.32
N TYR A 155 -12.10 -0.94 30.26
CA TYR A 155 -13.27 -1.33 31.02
C TYR A 155 -12.90 -1.58 32.47
#